data_c3aa67d5bab7e6d8c3fbf71e2d65cffe
#
_entry.id   c3aa67d5bab7e6d8c3fbf71e2d65cffe
#
_cell.length_a   1.000
_cell.length_b   1.000
_cell.length_c   1.000
_cell.angle_alpha   90.00
_cell.angle_beta   90.00
_cell.angle_gamma   90.00
#
_symmetry.space_group_name_H-M   'P 1'
#
loop_
_entity.id
_entity.type
_entity.pdbx_description
1 polymer ?
#
loop_
_entity_poly.entity_id
_entity_poly.type
_entity_poly.pdbx_seq_one_letter_code
_entity_poly.pdbx_strand_id
1 'polypeptide(L)'
;MYEMFGEMDSYQELNILAENLREEEDTESLYKLAEENGIEKEVVAEFIAYRVDEFCGPIEAALGKLKVEKEDAKEWAALAEDIAGYIESHCDDISFALQVRKKGKRMSEAVKRIKKAAVSVKIPGGGRCDFCGPMTGYRIIKEYYLEGAKK
;
A
#
# COMPACT_ATOMS: atom_id res chain seq x y z
N MET A 1 10.70 2.35 -5.62
CA MET A 1 9.60 1.37 -5.46
C MET A 1 9.42 0.65 -6.79
N TYR A 2 9.28 -0.64 -6.86
CA TYR A 2 9.05 -1.43 -8.09
C TYR A 2 10.10 -1.25 -9.22
N GLU A 3 11.36 -1.14 -8.86
CA GLU A 3 12.43 -0.85 -9.82
C GLU A 3 12.78 -2.02 -10.75
N MET A 4 12.77 -3.25 -10.25
CA MET A 4 13.18 -4.44 -10.98
C MET A 4 12.01 -5.11 -11.73
N PHE A 5 10.87 -5.28 -11.07
CA PHE A 5 9.75 -6.06 -11.61
C PHE A 5 8.55 -5.20 -12.04
N GLY A 6 8.53 -3.93 -11.68
CA GLY A 6 7.37 -3.09 -11.87
C GLY A 6 6.24 -3.42 -10.88
N GLU A 7 5.17 -2.69 -10.95
CA GLU A 7 4.00 -2.92 -10.10
C GLU A 7 3.12 -4.02 -10.70
N MET A 8 2.86 -5.07 -9.92
CA MET A 8 1.93 -6.13 -10.30
C MET A 8 0.48 -5.61 -10.23
N ASP A 9 -0.38 -6.10 -11.13
CA ASP A 9 -1.80 -5.70 -11.17
C ASP A 9 -2.56 -6.15 -9.92
N SER A 10 -2.16 -7.28 -9.34
CA SER A 10 -2.84 -7.88 -8.19
C SER A 10 -1.87 -8.73 -7.36
N TYR A 11 -2.33 -9.16 -6.18
CA TYR A 11 -1.56 -10.10 -5.36
C TYR A 11 -1.43 -11.47 -6.02
N GLN A 12 -2.41 -11.86 -6.86
CA GLN A 12 -2.36 -13.11 -7.62
C GLN A 12 -1.19 -13.11 -8.60
N GLU A 13 -0.99 -12.03 -9.34
CA GLU A 13 0.15 -11.89 -10.25
C GLU A 13 1.49 -11.92 -9.49
N LEU A 14 1.53 -11.30 -8.31
CA LEU A 14 2.70 -11.35 -7.45
C LEU A 14 3.04 -12.78 -7.06
N ASN A 15 2.04 -13.57 -6.70
CA ASN A 15 2.23 -14.99 -6.37
C ASN A 15 2.69 -15.82 -7.57
N ILE A 16 2.13 -15.58 -8.74
CA ILE A 16 2.53 -16.28 -9.98
C ILE A 16 4.00 -16.02 -10.29
N LEU A 17 4.43 -14.77 -10.23
CA LEU A 17 5.84 -14.42 -10.44
C LEU A 17 6.75 -15.08 -9.40
N ALA A 18 6.34 -15.05 -8.13
CA ALA A 18 7.10 -15.66 -7.04
C ALA A 18 7.24 -17.19 -7.23
N GLU A 19 6.16 -17.87 -7.64
CA GLU A 19 6.20 -19.30 -7.94
C GLU A 19 7.16 -19.61 -9.07
N ASN A 20 7.14 -18.83 -10.15
CA ASN A 20 8.05 -19.00 -11.28
C ASN A 20 9.51 -18.83 -10.85
N LEU A 21 9.81 -17.81 -10.06
CA LEU A 21 11.17 -17.58 -9.54
C LEU A 21 11.62 -18.71 -8.61
N ARG A 22 10.73 -19.26 -7.80
CA ARG A 22 11.02 -20.40 -6.93
C ARG A 22 11.34 -21.64 -7.76
N GLU A 23 10.56 -21.93 -8.79
CA GLU A 23 10.78 -23.08 -9.68
C GLU A 23 12.10 -22.96 -10.46
N GLU A 24 12.47 -21.72 -10.82
CA GLU A 24 13.75 -21.42 -11.48
C GLU A 24 14.94 -21.40 -10.52
N GLU A 25 14.68 -21.59 -9.23
CA GLU A 25 15.67 -21.50 -8.15
C GLU A 25 16.38 -20.13 -8.09
N ASP A 26 15.72 -19.08 -8.58
CA ASP A 26 16.21 -17.71 -8.54
C ASP A 26 15.88 -17.03 -7.21
N THR A 27 16.61 -17.44 -6.18
CA THR A 27 16.45 -16.97 -4.81
C THR A 27 16.73 -15.47 -4.68
N GLU A 28 17.74 -14.97 -5.37
CA GLU A 28 18.10 -13.54 -5.32
C GLU A 28 16.95 -12.67 -5.81
N SER A 29 16.34 -13.03 -6.95
CA SER A 29 15.18 -12.31 -7.50
C SER A 29 13.97 -12.40 -6.59
N LEU A 30 13.76 -13.53 -5.89
CA LEU A 30 12.68 -13.67 -4.91
C LEU A 30 12.83 -12.68 -3.74
N TYR A 31 14.04 -12.55 -3.20
CA TYR A 31 14.30 -11.57 -2.13
C TYR A 31 14.10 -10.14 -2.63
N LYS A 32 14.50 -9.86 -3.86
CA LYS A 32 14.28 -8.54 -4.46
C LYS A 32 12.79 -8.23 -4.68
N LEU A 33 12.05 -9.21 -5.16
CA LEU A 33 10.59 -9.10 -5.30
C LEU A 33 9.92 -8.81 -3.96
N ALA A 34 10.32 -9.50 -2.91
CA ALA A 34 9.81 -9.28 -1.55
C ALA A 34 10.12 -7.87 -1.06
N GLU A 35 11.37 -7.41 -1.23
CA GLU A 35 11.77 -6.06 -0.85
C GLU A 35 10.92 -4.99 -1.55
N GLU A 36 10.72 -5.11 -2.85
CA GLU A 36 9.91 -4.17 -3.63
C GLU A 36 8.44 -4.15 -3.23
N ASN A 37 7.93 -5.24 -2.66
CA ASN A 37 6.52 -5.39 -2.28
C ASN A 37 6.29 -5.38 -0.77
N GLY A 38 7.32 -5.07 0.02
CA GLY A 38 7.20 -4.98 1.48
C GLY A 38 6.93 -6.30 2.18
N ILE A 39 7.34 -7.42 1.58
CA ILE A 39 7.21 -8.76 2.17
C ILE A 39 8.46 -9.08 2.98
N GLU A 40 8.28 -9.63 4.16
CA GLU A 40 9.37 -9.93 5.09
C GLU A 40 10.27 -11.07 4.57
N LYS A 41 11.57 -10.99 4.87
CA LYS A 41 12.57 -11.98 4.45
C LYS A 41 12.26 -13.38 4.97
N GLU A 42 11.69 -13.46 6.17
CA GLU A 42 11.28 -14.72 6.81
C GLU A 42 10.22 -15.45 5.98
N VAL A 43 9.29 -14.68 5.39
CA VAL A 43 8.26 -15.23 4.49
C VAL A 43 8.91 -15.83 3.25
N VAL A 44 9.90 -15.15 2.68
CA VAL A 44 10.64 -15.66 1.51
C VAL A 44 11.32 -16.99 1.85
N ALA A 45 11.98 -17.06 3.01
CA ALA A 45 12.66 -18.28 3.45
C ALA A 45 11.69 -19.47 3.59
N GLU A 46 10.52 -19.23 4.20
CA GLU A 46 9.47 -20.25 4.34
C GLU A 46 8.91 -20.68 2.97
N PHE A 47 8.74 -19.72 2.06
CA PHE A 47 8.26 -19.99 0.70
C PHE A 47 9.27 -20.81 -0.11
N ILE A 48 10.55 -20.48 -0.05
CA ILE A 48 11.63 -21.24 -0.72
C ILE A 48 11.69 -22.67 -0.18
N ALA A 49 11.49 -22.84 1.12
CA ALA A 49 11.50 -24.15 1.78
C ALA A 49 10.21 -24.97 1.56
N TYR A 50 9.25 -24.46 0.77
CA TYR A 50 7.95 -25.09 0.51
C TYR A 50 7.13 -25.35 1.77
N ARG A 51 7.34 -24.53 2.81
CA ARG A 51 6.58 -24.60 4.08
C ARG A 51 5.25 -23.86 4.00
N VAL A 52 5.15 -22.90 3.07
CA VAL A 52 3.92 -22.17 2.76
C VAL A 52 3.63 -22.28 1.27
N ASP A 53 2.36 -22.37 0.92
CA ASP A 53 1.92 -22.57 -0.47
C ASP A 53 1.90 -21.25 -1.25
N GLU A 54 1.58 -20.15 -0.58
CA GLU A 54 1.49 -18.83 -1.18
C GLU A 54 2.64 -17.93 -0.72
N PHE A 55 3.13 -17.11 -1.62
CA PHE A 55 4.12 -16.09 -1.32
C PHE A 55 3.53 -14.99 -0.42
N CYS A 56 2.31 -14.57 -0.71
CA CYS A 56 1.56 -13.64 0.14
C CYS A 56 0.05 -13.77 -0.10
N GLY A 57 -0.74 -13.48 0.92
CA GLY A 57 -2.19 -13.32 0.80
C GLY A 57 -2.57 -11.90 0.41
N PRO A 58 -3.88 -11.62 0.22
CA PRO A 58 -4.36 -10.29 -0.15
C PRO A 58 -4.08 -9.23 0.94
N ILE A 59 -4.19 -9.60 2.19
CA ILE A 59 -3.95 -8.67 3.32
C ILE A 59 -2.46 -8.35 3.41
N GLU A 60 -1.60 -9.35 3.38
CA GLU A 60 -0.14 -9.19 3.44
C GLU A 60 0.37 -8.35 2.26
N ALA A 61 -0.18 -8.57 1.07
CA ALA A 61 0.18 -7.80 -0.12
C ALA A 61 -0.22 -6.33 0.02
N ALA A 62 -1.39 -6.05 0.58
CA ALA A 62 -1.85 -4.69 0.84
C ALA A 62 -0.98 -3.98 1.89
N LEU A 63 -0.72 -4.65 3.00
CA LEU A 63 0.11 -4.10 4.08
C LEU A 63 1.55 -3.87 3.62
N GLY A 64 2.09 -4.78 2.82
CA GLY A 64 3.42 -4.64 2.22
C GLY A 64 3.52 -3.41 1.31
N LYS A 65 2.53 -3.20 0.47
CA LYS A 65 2.45 -2.01 -0.40
C LYS A 65 2.43 -0.72 0.42
N LEU A 66 1.62 -0.66 1.47
CA LEU A 66 1.55 0.50 2.36
C LEU A 66 2.88 0.77 3.05
N LYS A 67 3.57 -0.29 3.48
CA LYS A 67 4.90 -0.19 4.10
C LYS A 67 5.91 0.47 3.15
N VAL A 68 5.96 0.02 1.90
CA VAL A 68 6.86 0.58 0.89
C VAL A 68 6.51 2.03 0.58
N GLU A 69 5.22 2.36 0.46
CA GLU A 69 4.77 3.72 0.24
C GLU A 69 5.11 4.66 1.41
N LYS A 70 5.03 4.17 2.66
CA LYS A 70 5.46 4.94 3.84
C LYS A 70 6.96 5.24 3.80
N GLU A 71 7.77 4.27 3.43
CA GLU A 71 9.22 4.45 3.32
C GLU A 71 9.59 5.49 2.25
N ASP A 72 8.81 5.57 1.17
CA ASP A 72 9.01 6.54 0.10
C ASP A 72 8.44 7.93 0.41
N ALA A 73 7.64 8.07 1.46
CA ALA A 73 6.93 9.30 1.81
C ALA A 73 7.80 10.31 2.59
N LYS A 74 8.81 10.87 1.97
CA LYS A 74 9.83 11.72 2.62
C LYS A 74 9.26 12.97 3.30
N GLU A 75 8.68 13.88 2.52
CA GLU A 75 8.21 15.19 3.01
C GLU A 75 6.90 15.10 3.79
N TRP A 76 6.10 14.07 3.57
CA TRP A 76 4.82 13.87 4.20
C TRP A 76 4.77 12.62 5.08
N ALA A 77 5.93 12.20 5.60
CA ALA A 77 6.07 10.96 6.38
C ALA A 77 5.11 10.86 7.58
N ALA A 78 4.93 11.96 8.33
CA ALA A 78 4.00 11.96 9.48
C ALA A 78 2.55 11.74 9.04
N LEU A 79 2.14 12.35 7.94
CA LEU A 79 0.81 12.16 7.35
C LEU A 79 0.67 10.75 6.79
N ALA A 80 1.72 10.21 6.18
CA ALA A 80 1.74 8.83 5.67
C ALA A 80 1.52 7.82 6.78
N GLU A 81 2.13 8.00 7.95
CA GLU A 81 1.92 7.13 9.11
C GLU A 81 0.45 7.12 9.56
N ASP A 82 -0.17 8.29 9.66
CA ASP A 82 -1.57 8.42 10.06
C ASP A 82 -2.51 7.78 9.03
N ILE A 83 -2.32 8.07 7.75
CA ILE A 83 -3.11 7.53 6.65
C ILE A 83 -2.95 6.01 6.55
N ALA A 84 -1.70 5.53 6.61
CA ALA A 84 -1.43 4.11 6.57
C ALA A 84 -2.07 3.37 7.74
N GLY A 85 -2.02 3.94 8.94
CA GLY A 85 -2.67 3.38 10.13
C GLY A 85 -4.18 3.21 9.93
N TYR A 86 -4.83 4.21 9.34
CA TYR A 86 -6.26 4.12 9.01
C TYR A 86 -6.53 3.00 7.99
N ILE A 87 -5.75 2.95 6.90
CA ILE A 87 -5.91 1.94 5.84
C ILE A 87 -5.66 0.54 6.40
N GLU A 88 -4.58 0.37 7.15
CA GLU A 88 -4.21 -0.91 7.78
C GLU A 88 -5.32 -1.44 8.69
N SER A 89 -5.97 -0.56 9.44
CA SER A 89 -7.07 -0.94 10.34
C SER A 89 -8.31 -1.47 9.61
N HIS A 90 -8.43 -1.23 8.30
CA HIS A 90 -9.54 -1.68 7.45
C HIS A 90 -9.15 -2.84 6.52
N CYS A 91 -7.88 -3.25 6.49
CA CYS A 91 -7.40 -4.33 5.63
C CYS A 91 -7.76 -5.73 6.11
N ASP A 92 -8.38 -5.87 7.28
CA ASP A 92 -9.02 -7.12 7.72
C ASP A 92 -10.21 -7.50 6.81
N ASP A 93 -10.82 -6.50 6.17
CA ASP A 93 -11.77 -6.71 5.07
C ASP A 93 -10.99 -7.03 3.80
N ILE A 94 -11.06 -8.27 3.34
CA ILE A 94 -10.36 -8.76 2.15
C ILE A 94 -10.72 -7.94 0.92
N SER A 95 -11.98 -7.56 0.75
CA SER A 95 -12.43 -6.75 -0.38
C SER A 95 -11.72 -5.40 -0.42
N PHE A 96 -11.54 -4.77 0.74
CA PHE A 96 -10.82 -3.51 0.85
C PHE A 96 -9.32 -3.72 0.59
N ALA A 97 -8.72 -4.76 1.16
CA ALA A 97 -7.31 -5.10 0.94
C ALA A 97 -6.99 -5.30 -0.55
N LEU A 98 -7.87 -5.98 -1.28
CA LEU A 98 -7.73 -6.17 -2.74
C LEU A 98 -7.68 -4.82 -3.48
N GLN A 99 -8.51 -3.87 -3.08
CA GLN A 99 -8.52 -2.53 -3.69
C GLN A 99 -7.25 -1.73 -3.33
N VAL A 100 -6.78 -1.85 -2.10
CA VAL A 100 -5.53 -1.19 -1.66
C VAL A 100 -4.34 -1.71 -2.48
N ARG A 101 -4.27 -3.02 -2.69
CA ARG A 101 -3.16 -3.65 -3.44
C ARG A 101 -3.22 -3.39 -4.94
N LYS A 102 -4.34 -3.00 -5.46
CA LYS A 102 -4.54 -2.83 -6.90
C LYS A 102 -3.54 -1.86 -7.52
N LYS A 103 -3.04 -2.22 -8.72
CA LYS A 103 -2.12 -1.38 -9.48
C LYS A 103 -2.68 0.03 -9.69
N GLY A 104 -1.81 1.02 -9.51
CA GLY A 104 -2.17 2.41 -9.69
C GLY A 104 -2.81 3.09 -8.48
N LYS A 105 -3.21 2.33 -7.47
CA LYS A 105 -3.70 2.89 -6.20
C LYS A 105 -2.50 3.33 -5.35
N ARG A 106 -2.47 4.60 -4.95
CA ARG A 106 -1.34 5.20 -4.21
C ARG A 106 -1.83 6.06 -3.06
N MET A 107 -1.18 5.96 -1.90
CA MET A 107 -1.45 6.88 -0.78
C MET A 107 -1.22 8.33 -1.19
N SER A 108 -0.21 8.60 -2.02
CA SER A 108 0.08 9.95 -2.51
C SER A 108 -1.11 10.57 -3.26
N GLU A 109 -1.85 9.79 -4.00
CA GLU A 109 -3.07 10.25 -4.69
C GLU A 109 -4.21 10.55 -3.70
N ALA A 110 -4.35 9.71 -2.67
CA ALA A 110 -5.30 9.96 -1.58
C ALA A 110 -4.95 11.27 -0.84
N VAL A 111 -3.67 11.49 -0.57
CA VAL A 111 -3.17 12.73 0.06
C VAL A 111 -3.49 13.95 -0.80
N LYS A 112 -3.31 13.87 -2.12
CA LYS A 112 -3.66 14.96 -3.05
C LYS A 112 -5.15 15.30 -2.96
N ARG A 113 -6.02 14.30 -2.87
CA ARG A 113 -7.46 14.49 -2.70
C ARG A 113 -7.81 15.16 -1.37
N ILE A 114 -7.12 14.77 -0.30
CA ILE A 114 -7.28 15.39 1.02
C ILE A 114 -6.86 16.86 0.97
N LYS A 115 -5.71 17.17 0.39
CA LYS A 115 -5.21 18.55 0.23
C LYS A 115 -6.18 19.41 -0.58
N LYS A 116 -6.74 18.84 -1.64
CA LYS A 116 -7.73 19.54 -2.49
C LYS A 116 -9.04 19.82 -1.75
N ALA A 117 -9.44 18.96 -0.83
CA ALA A 117 -10.64 19.11 -0.01
C ALA A 117 -10.41 19.95 1.25
N ALA A 118 -9.15 20.22 1.63
CA ALA A 118 -8.81 20.98 2.82
C ALA A 118 -9.34 22.43 2.71
N VAL A 119 -9.89 22.92 3.83
CA VAL A 119 -10.42 24.26 3.93
C VAL A 119 -9.38 25.18 4.56
N SER A 120 -9.12 26.33 3.92
CA SER A 120 -8.23 27.34 4.46
C SER A 120 -8.90 28.11 5.60
N VAL A 121 -8.31 28.04 6.80
CA VAL A 121 -8.84 28.67 8.00
C VAL A 121 -7.89 29.78 8.46
N LYS A 122 -8.47 30.95 8.77
CA LYS A 122 -7.71 32.09 9.29
C LYS A 122 -7.30 31.84 10.74
N ILE A 123 -5.98 31.98 11.02
CA ILE A 123 -5.43 31.77 12.34
C ILE A 123 -5.47 33.11 13.14
N PRO A 124 -5.95 33.12 14.41
CA PRO A 124 -5.83 34.30 15.26
C PRO A 124 -4.37 34.75 15.40
N GLY A 125 -4.10 36.03 15.15
CA GLY A 125 -2.74 36.57 15.15
C GLY A 125 -2.07 36.68 13.80
N GLY A 126 -2.75 36.22 12.72
CA GLY A 126 -2.28 36.31 11.33
C GLY A 126 -1.98 34.95 10.71
N GLY A 127 -1.99 34.88 9.38
CA GLY A 127 -1.77 33.68 8.62
C GLY A 127 -3.03 32.86 8.40
N ARG A 128 -2.90 31.80 7.60
CA ARG A 128 -3.96 30.85 7.29
C ARG A 128 -3.41 29.43 7.41
N CYS A 129 -4.27 28.50 7.79
CA CYS A 129 -3.94 27.09 7.88
C CYS A 129 -4.97 26.26 7.09
N ASP A 130 -4.49 25.33 6.29
CA ASP A 130 -5.37 24.40 5.59
C ASP A 130 -5.79 23.30 6.56
N PHE A 131 -7.09 23.03 6.61
CA PHE A 131 -7.67 22.08 7.56
C PHE A 131 -8.59 21.10 6.87
N CYS A 132 -8.40 19.81 7.20
CA CYS A 132 -9.32 18.73 6.83
C CYS A 132 -9.54 17.88 8.08
N GLY A 133 -10.76 17.81 8.57
CA GLY A 133 -11.08 17.02 9.76
C GLY A 133 -10.81 15.53 9.53
N PRO A 134 -10.45 14.77 10.59
CA PRO A 134 -10.13 13.34 10.45
C PRO A 134 -11.23 12.52 9.77
N MET A 135 -12.47 12.74 10.13
CA MET A 135 -13.61 12.01 9.55
C MET A 135 -13.75 12.28 8.05
N THR A 136 -13.55 13.52 7.61
CA THR A 136 -13.58 13.89 6.19
C THR A 136 -12.39 13.28 5.46
N GLY A 137 -11.19 13.35 6.05
CA GLY A 137 -9.98 12.75 5.49
C GLY A 137 -10.11 11.25 5.30
N TYR A 138 -10.60 10.53 6.30
CA TYR A 138 -10.80 9.08 6.24
C TYR A 138 -11.84 8.69 5.19
N ARG A 139 -12.93 9.45 5.07
CA ARG A 139 -13.93 9.24 4.03
C ARG A 139 -13.32 9.38 2.63
N ILE A 140 -12.51 10.39 2.40
CA ILE A 140 -11.83 10.63 1.12
C ILE A 140 -10.89 9.46 0.78
N ILE A 141 -10.12 8.98 1.75
CA ILE A 141 -9.22 7.83 1.57
C ILE A 141 -10.01 6.60 1.17
N LYS A 142 -11.07 6.28 1.91
CA LYS A 142 -11.92 5.12 1.65
C LYS A 142 -12.57 5.20 0.26
N GLU A 143 -13.13 6.35 -0.10
CA GLU A 143 -13.72 6.57 -1.42
C GLU A 143 -12.70 6.40 -2.54
N TYR A 144 -11.49 6.92 -2.35
CA TYR A 144 -10.41 6.77 -3.33
C TYR A 144 -10.09 5.30 -3.60
N TYR A 145 -9.84 4.51 -2.55
CA TYR A 145 -9.50 3.10 -2.73
C TYR A 145 -10.64 2.26 -3.29
N LEU A 146 -11.89 2.60 -2.96
CA LEU A 146 -13.06 1.88 -3.46
C LEU A 146 -13.53 2.35 -4.84
N GLU A 147 -12.95 3.40 -5.37
CA GLU A 147 -13.29 3.92 -6.70
C GLU A 147 -13.01 2.86 -7.77
N GLY A 148 -14.01 2.56 -8.58
CA GLY A 148 -13.93 1.52 -9.62
C GLY A 148 -14.22 0.10 -9.11
N ALA A 149 -14.41 -0.10 -7.80
CA ALA A 149 -14.74 -1.41 -7.23
C ALA A 149 -16.19 -1.83 -7.49
N LYS A 150 -17.06 -0.86 -7.75
CA LYS A 150 -18.48 -1.09 -8.06
C LYS A 150 -18.67 -1.25 -9.57
N LYS A 151 -18.63 -2.48 -10.01
CA LYS A 151 -19.04 -2.85 -11.36
C LYS A 151 -19.99 -4.01 -11.30
#